data_4991cf22d664d16df5f2c204041c930d
#
_entry.id   4991cf22d664d16df5f2c204041c930d
#
_cell.length_a   1.000
_cell.length_b   1.000
_cell.length_c   1.000
_cell.angle_alpha   90.00
_cell.angle_beta   90.00
_cell.angle_gamma   90.00
#
_symmetry.space_group_name_H-M   'P 1'
#
loop_
_entity.id
_entity.type
_entity.pdbx_description
1 polymer ?
#
loop_
_entity_poly.entity_id
_entity_poly.type
_entity_poly.pdbx_seq_one_letter_code
_entity_poly.pdbx_strand_id
1 'polypeptide(L)'
;VVVGTRQSNVDGVRDGRALKAVIPGGSSVPILLPDQLDIEASFDGVARAGSLLGSAGIIVLDETTCMVWVAENLLRFYRHESCGKCTPCREGTQWVLSILEKIERGEGEMKDLALLENVAGLIAGKTLCAFGDAAATPALTTLKDFRGEYEAHVREGRCTVPAPWRRRHAAPAHSH
;
A
#
# COMPACT_ATOMS: atom_id res chain seq x y z
N VAL A 1 -0.58 19.60 12.69
CA VAL A 1 -0.24 18.29 13.25
C VAL A 1 1.13 17.98 12.71
N VAL A 2 2.13 17.96 13.55
CA VAL A 2 3.44 17.44 13.20
C VAL A 2 3.29 15.93 13.29
N VAL A 3 3.48 15.21 12.19
CA VAL A 3 3.69 13.77 12.23
C VAL A 3 5.13 13.58 12.74
N GLY A 4 5.41 14.14 13.89
CA GLY A 4 6.70 14.04 14.54
C GLY A 4 6.68 12.84 15.48
N THR A 5 7.79 12.16 15.54
CA THR A 5 8.11 11.11 16.52
C THR A 5 8.10 11.60 17.97
N ARG A 6 7.67 12.82 18.24
CA ARG A 6 7.51 13.40 19.58
C ARG A 6 6.05 13.32 20.02
N GLN A 7 5.80 12.35 20.81
CA GLN A 7 4.86 12.14 21.93
C GLN A 7 3.90 13.27 22.32
N SER A 8 3.18 13.93 21.43
CA SER A 8 2.30 14.95 21.97
C SER A 8 0.88 15.06 21.42
N ASN A 9 0.49 14.33 20.36
CA ASN A 9 -0.91 14.43 19.91
C ASN A 9 -1.49 13.20 19.18
N VAL A 10 -0.77 12.11 19.12
CA VAL A 10 -1.30 10.80 18.74
C VAL A 10 -0.72 9.82 19.75
N ASP A 11 -1.52 8.92 20.28
CA ASP A 11 -1.11 7.93 21.29
C ASP A 11 0.00 6.96 20.82
N GLY A 12 0.82 7.37 19.87
CA GLY A 12 1.90 6.58 19.30
C GLY A 12 1.41 5.34 18.54
N VAL A 13 2.33 4.47 18.22
CA VAL A 13 2.02 3.15 17.68
C VAL A 13 1.52 2.26 18.83
N ARG A 14 0.43 1.53 18.59
CA ARG A 14 -0.20 0.64 19.59
C ARG A 14 0.84 -0.28 20.21
N ASP A 15 0.74 -0.48 21.51
CA ASP A 15 1.57 -1.40 22.32
C ASP A 15 3.08 -1.08 22.26
N GLY A 16 3.46 0.18 21.96
CA GLY A 16 4.86 0.60 21.92
C GLY A 16 5.67 -0.02 20.77
N ARG A 17 5.01 -0.55 19.75
CA ARG A 17 5.67 -1.14 18.58
C ARG A 17 6.39 -0.09 17.74
N ALA A 18 7.38 -0.54 16.97
CA ALA A 18 8.08 0.34 16.05
C ALA A 18 7.18 0.79 14.90
N LEU A 19 7.27 2.07 14.55
CA LEU A 19 6.62 2.62 13.37
C LEU A 19 7.32 2.10 12.11
N LYS A 20 6.53 1.60 11.16
CA LYS A 20 7.03 1.07 9.88
C LYS A 20 6.84 2.05 8.73
N ALA A 21 5.64 2.61 8.62
CA ALA A 21 5.30 3.57 7.57
C ALA A 21 4.06 4.39 7.94
N VAL A 22 3.88 5.50 7.24
CA VAL A 22 2.68 6.34 7.36
C VAL A 22 2.15 6.68 5.97
N ILE A 23 0.84 6.61 5.82
CA ILE A 23 0.14 7.19 4.66
C ILE A 23 -0.51 8.48 5.13
N PRO A 24 -0.04 9.66 4.72
CA PRO A 24 -0.45 10.93 5.34
C PRO A 24 -1.76 11.51 4.82
N GLY A 25 -2.22 11.07 3.65
CA GLY A 25 -3.31 11.74 2.92
C GLY A 25 -4.39 10.83 2.36
N GLY A 26 -4.62 9.67 2.97
CA GLY A 26 -5.50 8.63 2.44
C GLY A 26 -4.76 7.63 1.57
N SER A 27 -5.39 6.51 1.27
CA SER A 27 -4.75 5.34 0.63
C SER A 27 -4.19 5.58 -0.77
N SER A 28 -4.52 6.70 -1.39
CA SER A 28 -4.13 7.08 -2.77
C SER A 28 -2.79 7.81 -2.87
N VAL A 29 -2.16 8.14 -1.75
CA VAL A 29 -0.92 8.91 -1.74
C VAL A 29 0.29 8.03 -1.43
N PRO A 30 1.50 8.43 -1.88
CA PRO A 30 2.72 7.72 -1.54
C PRO A 30 2.92 7.58 -0.03
N ILE A 31 3.46 6.45 0.39
CA ILE A 31 3.81 6.21 1.79
C ILE A 31 5.04 7.02 2.19
N LEU A 32 5.16 7.33 3.48
CA LEU A 32 6.34 7.93 4.09
C LEU A 32 6.97 6.94 5.07
N LEU A 33 8.30 6.86 5.04
CA LEU A 33 9.09 6.08 5.97
C LEU A 33 9.38 6.88 7.26
N PRO A 34 9.75 6.23 8.37
CA PRO A 34 9.99 6.90 9.64
C PRO A 34 11.01 8.04 9.60
N ASP A 35 12.04 7.92 8.79
CA ASP A 35 13.08 8.94 8.57
C ASP A 35 12.59 10.17 7.78
N GLN A 36 11.46 10.07 7.10
CA GLN A 36 10.84 11.14 6.33
C GLN A 36 9.79 11.93 7.13
N LEU A 37 9.56 11.60 8.41
CA LEU A 37 8.44 12.15 9.19
C LEU A 37 8.79 13.41 9.99
N ASP A 38 10.04 13.87 9.98
CA ASP A 38 10.42 15.15 10.59
C ASP A 38 10.10 16.31 9.63
N ILE A 39 8.82 16.44 9.32
CA ILE A 39 8.27 17.40 8.38
C ILE A 39 7.09 18.16 8.98
N GLU A 40 6.86 19.37 8.49
CA GLU A 40 5.64 20.10 8.79
C GLU A 40 4.42 19.43 8.15
N ALA A 41 3.36 19.21 8.94
CA ALA A 41 2.09 18.69 8.43
C ALA A 41 1.30 19.77 7.66
N SER A 42 1.91 20.26 6.59
CA SER A 42 1.33 21.20 5.63
C SER A 42 1.35 20.57 4.23
N PHE A 43 0.59 21.13 3.29
CA PHE A 43 0.61 20.69 1.90
C PHE A 43 2.03 20.69 1.33
N ASP A 44 2.77 21.80 1.56
CA ASP A 44 4.13 21.95 1.05
C ASP A 44 5.13 21.04 1.78
N GLY A 45 4.97 20.85 3.09
CA GLY A 45 5.83 19.98 3.89
C GLY A 45 5.73 18.54 3.42
N VAL A 46 4.52 18.01 3.30
CA VAL A 46 4.27 16.63 2.84
C VAL A 46 4.67 16.45 1.38
N ALA A 47 4.44 17.44 0.52
CA ALA A 47 4.87 17.39 -0.88
C ALA A 47 6.39 17.33 -1.02
N ARG A 48 7.14 18.11 -0.22
CA ARG A 48 8.62 18.04 -0.20
C ARG A 48 9.14 16.68 0.25
N ALA A 49 8.41 15.96 1.09
CA ALA A 49 8.73 14.59 1.50
C ALA A 49 8.37 13.53 0.44
N GLY A 50 7.80 13.93 -0.70
CA GLY A 50 7.46 13.02 -1.79
C GLY A 50 6.08 12.37 -1.68
N SER A 51 5.20 12.90 -0.80
CA SER A 51 3.82 12.44 -0.66
C SER A 51 2.82 13.58 -0.83
N LEU A 52 1.56 13.36 -0.48
CA LEU A 52 0.50 14.35 -0.57
C LEU A 52 -0.33 14.32 0.72
N LEU A 53 -0.74 15.50 1.20
CA LEU A 53 -1.63 15.60 2.37
C LEU A 53 -3.05 15.11 2.05
N GLY A 54 -3.45 15.14 0.79
CA GLY A 54 -4.69 14.57 0.29
C GLY A 54 -5.91 14.92 1.13
N SER A 55 -6.60 13.90 1.61
CA SER A 55 -7.76 14.03 2.51
C SER A 55 -7.37 14.23 3.99
N ALA A 56 -6.09 14.31 4.32
CA ALA A 56 -5.56 14.26 5.68
C ALA A 56 -5.97 13.01 6.49
N GLY A 57 -6.39 11.96 5.81
CA GLY A 57 -6.69 10.66 6.40
C GLY A 57 -5.41 9.89 6.68
N ILE A 58 -4.88 10.01 7.90
CA ILE A 58 -3.60 9.40 8.28
C ILE A 58 -3.79 7.93 8.61
N ILE A 59 -2.99 7.06 7.97
CA ILE A 59 -2.91 5.64 8.28
C ILE A 59 -1.51 5.34 8.81
N VAL A 60 -1.43 4.82 10.02
CA VAL A 60 -0.18 4.45 10.69
C VAL A 60 0.00 2.94 10.61
N LEU A 61 1.15 2.49 10.12
CA LEU A 61 1.51 1.10 9.93
C LEU A 61 2.69 0.75 10.85
N ASP A 62 2.53 -0.25 11.68
CA ASP A 62 3.56 -0.72 12.60
C ASP A 62 4.40 -1.87 12.00
N GLU A 63 5.44 -2.27 12.72
CA GLU A 63 6.36 -3.34 12.32
C GLU A 63 5.68 -4.70 12.06
N THR A 64 4.49 -4.94 12.62
CA THR A 64 3.72 -6.17 12.43
C THR A 64 2.85 -6.14 11.18
N THR A 65 2.86 -5.04 10.44
CA THR A 65 2.05 -4.88 9.24
C THR A 65 2.81 -5.38 8.01
N CYS A 66 2.24 -6.32 7.28
CA CYS A 66 2.77 -6.81 6.01
C CYS A 66 2.42 -5.83 4.89
N MET A 67 3.42 -5.32 4.17
CA MET A 67 3.20 -4.33 3.11
C MET A 67 2.63 -4.94 1.83
N VAL A 68 2.87 -6.22 1.57
CA VAL A 68 2.22 -6.95 0.47
C VAL A 68 0.71 -7.03 0.71
N TRP A 69 0.31 -7.38 1.94
CA TRP A 69 -1.09 -7.42 2.32
C TRP A 69 -1.74 -6.02 2.29
N VAL A 70 -1.03 -4.97 2.69
CA VAL A 70 -1.54 -3.59 2.59
C VAL A 70 -1.85 -3.25 1.14
N ALA A 71 -0.93 -3.53 0.22
CA ALA A 71 -1.14 -3.30 -1.20
C ALA A 71 -2.33 -4.12 -1.72
N GLU A 72 -2.40 -5.41 -1.41
CA GLU A 72 -3.51 -6.28 -1.81
C GLU A 72 -4.86 -5.74 -1.34
N ASN A 73 -4.96 -5.40 -0.05
CA ASN A 73 -6.21 -4.90 0.54
C ASN A 73 -6.67 -3.59 -0.09
N LEU A 74 -5.73 -2.66 -0.35
CA LEU A 74 -6.03 -1.40 -1.01
C LEU A 74 -6.40 -1.61 -2.48
N LEU A 75 -5.71 -2.50 -3.20
CA LEU A 75 -6.05 -2.81 -4.59
C LEU A 75 -7.42 -3.50 -4.71
N ARG A 76 -7.80 -4.32 -3.74
CA ARG A 76 -9.15 -4.91 -3.68
C ARG A 76 -10.23 -3.83 -3.60
N PHE A 77 -10.00 -2.81 -2.77
CA PHE A 77 -10.87 -1.64 -2.69
C PHE A 77 -10.89 -0.89 -4.03
N TYR A 78 -9.74 -0.51 -4.59
CA TYR A 78 -9.69 0.26 -5.85
C TYR A 78 -10.28 -0.50 -7.03
N ARG A 79 -10.09 -1.80 -7.12
CA ARG A 79 -10.75 -2.62 -8.13
C ARG A 79 -12.27 -2.54 -8.02
N HIS A 80 -12.81 -2.61 -6.79
CA HIS A 80 -14.25 -2.54 -6.55
C HIS A 80 -14.82 -1.17 -6.92
N GLU A 81 -14.11 -0.09 -6.59
CA GLU A 81 -14.56 1.28 -6.81
C GLU A 81 -14.29 1.80 -8.23
N SER A 82 -13.60 1.04 -9.07
CA SER A 82 -13.35 1.43 -10.45
C SER A 82 -14.67 1.54 -11.21
N CYS A 83 -14.91 2.71 -11.83
CA CYS A 83 -16.12 2.93 -12.65
C CYS A 83 -16.12 2.14 -13.98
N GLY A 84 -15.00 1.47 -14.33
CA GLY A 84 -14.87 0.65 -15.52
C GLY A 84 -14.68 1.42 -16.83
N LYS A 85 -14.62 2.74 -16.84
CA LYS A 85 -14.55 3.55 -18.07
C LYS A 85 -13.24 3.36 -18.83
N CYS A 86 -12.10 3.46 -18.15
CA CYS A 86 -10.78 3.40 -18.76
C CYS A 86 -10.22 1.99 -18.70
N THR A 87 -9.83 1.41 -19.83
CA THR A 87 -9.25 0.07 -19.89
C THR A 87 -8.04 -0.12 -18.96
N PRO A 88 -7.05 0.81 -18.89
CA PRO A 88 -5.92 0.65 -17.97
C PRO A 88 -6.35 0.53 -16.50
N CYS A 89 -7.34 1.30 -16.08
CA CYS A 89 -7.87 1.21 -14.72
C CYS A 89 -8.68 -0.08 -14.53
N ARG A 90 -9.67 -0.34 -15.36
CA ARG A 90 -10.58 -1.51 -15.24
C ARG A 90 -9.81 -2.83 -15.24
N GLU A 91 -8.98 -3.06 -16.24
CA GLU A 91 -8.24 -4.31 -16.40
C GLU A 91 -6.97 -4.32 -15.54
N GLY A 92 -6.26 -3.19 -15.50
CA GLY A 92 -5.01 -3.10 -14.78
C GLY A 92 -5.17 -3.30 -13.27
N THR A 93 -6.20 -2.73 -12.63
CA THR A 93 -6.46 -2.96 -11.19
C THR A 93 -6.76 -4.42 -10.89
N GLN A 94 -7.48 -5.10 -11.80
CA GLN A 94 -7.73 -6.55 -11.67
C GLN A 94 -6.43 -7.35 -11.79
N TRP A 95 -5.56 -7.02 -12.72
CA TRP A 95 -4.29 -7.73 -12.91
C TRP A 95 -3.33 -7.49 -11.77
N VAL A 96 -3.18 -6.24 -11.32
CA VAL A 96 -2.37 -5.90 -10.14
C VAL A 96 -2.86 -6.67 -8.91
N LEU A 97 -4.17 -6.69 -8.66
CA LEU A 97 -4.74 -7.44 -7.55
C LEU A 97 -4.44 -8.94 -7.66
N SER A 98 -4.64 -9.55 -8.84
CA SER A 98 -4.38 -10.98 -9.05
C SER A 98 -2.91 -11.35 -8.80
N ILE A 99 -1.97 -10.49 -9.18
CA ILE A 99 -0.54 -10.68 -8.91
C ILE A 99 -0.26 -10.59 -7.40
N LEU A 100 -0.81 -9.58 -6.72
CA LEU A 100 -0.66 -9.42 -5.27
C LEU A 100 -1.24 -10.61 -4.50
N GLU A 101 -2.43 -11.06 -4.87
CA GLU A 101 -3.06 -12.26 -4.28
C GLU A 101 -2.22 -13.52 -4.49
N LYS A 102 -1.61 -13.67 -5.67
CA LYS A 102 -0.70 -14.78 -5.98
C LYS A 102 0.54 -14.76 -5.05
N ILE A 103 1.16 -13.58 -4.90
CA ILE A 103 2.32 -13.39 -4.01
C ILE A 103 1.92 -13.65 -2.55
N GLU A 104 0.78 -13.14 -2.12
CA GLU A 104 0.29 -13.27 -0.73
C GLU A 104 -0.05 -14.72 -0.36
N ARG A 105 -0.51 -15.53 -1.31
CA ARG A 105 -0.72 -16.98 -1.13
C ARG A 105 0.57 -17.79 -1.14
N GLY A 106 1.72 -17.16 -1.41
CA GLY A 106 3.01 -17.86 -1.53
C GLY A 106 3.21 -18.60 -2.87
N GLU A 107 2.40 -18.31 -3.87
CA GLU A 107 2.49 -18.86 -5.22
C GLU A 107 3.26 -17.94 -6.18
N GLY A 108 3.77 -16.80 -5.66
CA GLY A 108 4.49 -15.80 -6.43
C GLY A 108 5.85 -16.29 -6.92
N GLU A 109 6.30 -15.72 -8.03
CA GLU A 109 7.62 -15.92 -8.61
C GLU A 109 8.35 -14.58 -8.71
N MET A 110 9.69 -14.57 -8.75
CA MET A 110 10.48 -13.33 -8.85
C MET A 110 10.10 -12.47 -10.07
N LYS A 111 9.69 -13.11 -11.17
CA LYS A 111 9.19 -12.40 -12.37
C LYS A 111 7.88 -11.65 -12.12
N ASP A 112 7.07 -12.09 -11.15
CA ASP A 112 5.80 -11.44 -10.82
C ASP A 112 6.02 -10.06 -10.19
N LEU A 113 7.16 -9.82 -9.53
CA LEU A 113 7.51 -8.49 -9.00
C LEU A 113 7.74 -7.47 -10.12
N ALA A 114 8.46 -7.87 -11.16
CA ALA A 114 8.66 -7.02 -12.33
C ALA A 114 7.35 -6.81 -13.12
N LEU A 115 6.52 -7.86 -13.19
CA LEU A 115 5.20 -7.78 -13.82
C LEU A 115 4.29 -6.83 -13.04
N LEU A 116 4.27 -6.90 -11.70
CA LEU A 116 3.50 -6.03 -10.83
C LEU A 116 3.87 -4.56 -11.06
N GLU A 117 5.16 -4.25 -11.08
CA GLU A 117 5.69 -2.90 -11.32
C GLU A 117 5.27 -2.39 -12.72
N ASN A 118 5.41 -3.24 -13.73
CA ASN A 118 5.05 -2.89 -15.12
C ASN A 118 3.55 -2.62 -15.26
N VAL A 119 2.69 -3.52 -14.78
CA VAL A 119 1.23 -3.38 -14.90
C VAL A 119 0.73 -2.17 -14.13
N ALA A 120 1.19 -1.96 -12.90
CA ALA A 120 0.84 -0.77 -12.12
C ALA A 120 1.31 0.53 -12.81
N GLY A 121 2.52 0.53 -13.39
CA GLY A 121 3.05 1.65 -14.17
C GLY A 121 2.26 1.94 -15.46
N LEU A 122 1.61 0.94 -16.04
CA LEU A 122 0.73 1.12 -17.20
C LEU A 122 -0.64 1.70 -16.83
N ILE A 123 -1.02 1.74 -15.56
CA ILE A 123 -2.23 2.42 -15.09
C ILE A 123 -1.92 3.91 -14.85
N ALA A 124 -0.80 4.19 -14.19
CA ALA A 124 -0.41 5.53 -13.78
C ALA A 124 -0.25 6.48 -14.98
N GLY A 125 -0.92 7.63 -14.94
CA GLY A 125 -0.91 8.62 -16.02
C GLY A 125 -1.60 8.20 -17.31
N LYS A 126 -2.34 7.08 -17.34
CA LYS A 126 -2.99 6.53 -18.56
C LYS A 126 -4.51 6.48 -18.46
N THR A 127 -5.07 7.16 -17.48
CA THR A 127 -6.52 7.19 -17.26
C THR A 127 -7.09 8.61 -17.36
N LEU A 128 -8.39 8.74 -17.63
CA LEU A 128 -9.04 10.03 -17.79
C LEU A 128 -9.17 10.82 -16.47
N CYS A 129 -9.11 10.15 -15.35
CA CYS A 129 -9.21 10.78 -14.03
C CYS A 129 -8.11 10.27 -13.13
N ALA A 130 -7.85 11.00 -12.04
CA ALA A 130 -6.82 10.69 -11.05
C ALA A 130 -7.03 9.36 -10.29
N PHE A 131 -8.17 8.70 -10.47
CA PHE A 131 -8.45 7.42 -9.82
C PHE A 131 -7.46 6.32 -10.24
N GLY A 132 -7.03 6.30 -11.50
CA GLY A 132 -6.03 5.33 -11.97
C GLY A 132 -4.69 5.50 -11.27
N ASP A 133 -4.24 6.74 -11.11
CA ASP A 133 -3.01 7.06 -10.35
C ASP A 133 -3.17 6.64 -8.89
N ALA A 134 -4.30 6.99 -8.27
CA ALA A 134 -4.65 6.59 -6.92
C ALA A 134 -4.61 5.07 -6.72
N ALA A 135 -5.11 4.30 -7.69
CA ALA A 135 -5.13 2.84 -7.63
C ALA A 135 -3.76 2.21 -7.83
N ALA A 136 -2.89 2.81 -8.65
CA ALA A 136 -1.54 2.30 -8.90
C ALA A 136 -0.57 2.59 -7.73
N THR A 137 -0.74 3.72 -7.04
CA THR A 137 0.16 4.22 -6.01
C THR A 137 0.46 3.20 -4.91
N PRO A 138 -0.51 2.51 -4.29
CA PRO A 138 -0.22 1.53 -3.24
C PRO A 138 0.72 0.41 -3.69
N ALA A 139 0.51 -0.14 -4.89
CA ALA A 139 1.36 -1.20 -5.40
C ALA A 139 2.77 -0.70 -5.72
N LEU A 140 2.89 0.45 -6.37
CA LEU A 140 4.18 1.01 -6.76
C LEU A 140 5.02 1.43 -5.55
N THR A 141 4.42 2.12 -4.57
CA THR A 141 5.17 2.63 -3.42
C THR A 141 5.55 1.52 -2.44
N THR A 142 4.65 0.58 -2.15
CA THR A 142 4.97 -0.54 -1.28
C THR A 142 6.02 -1.46 -1.89
N LEU A 143 5.93 -1.75 -3.20
CA LEU A 143 6.94 -2.55 -3.89
C LEU A 143 8.31 -1.85 -3.91
N LYS A 144 8.34 -0.54 -4.13
CA LYS A 144 9.57 0.26 -4.13
C LYS A 144 10.25 0.24 -2.77
N ASP A 145 9.52 0.60 -1.72
CA ASP A 145 10.10 0.89 -0.41
C ASP A 145 10.23 -0.38 0.46
N PHE A 146 9.45 -1.43 0.18
CA PHE A 146 9.46 -2.70 0.91
C PHE A 146 9.73 -3.91 0.02
N ARG A 147 10.52 -3.74 -1.02
CA ARG A 147 10.86 -4.81 -1.98
C ARG A 147 11.34 -6.09 -1.30
N GLY A 148 12.11 -5.96 -0.21
CA GLY A 148 12.58 -7.11 0.56
C GLY A 148 11.47 -7.98 1.13
N GLU A 149 10.32 -7.39 1.53
CA GLU A 149 9.15 -8.17 1.99
C GLU A 149 8.49 -8.96 0.85
N TYR A 150 8.36 -8.34 -0.32
CA TYR A 150 7.84 -9.02 -1.52
C TYR A 150 8.74 -10.20 -1.91
N GLU A 151 10.04 -9.99 -1.95
CA GLU A 151 11.00 -11.05 -2.25
C GLU A 151 10.98 -12.16 -1.20
N ALA A 152 10.82 -11.82 0.08
CA ALA A 152 10.69 -12.82 1.15
C ALA A 152 9.43 -13.66 0.98
N HIS A 153 8.27 -13.06 0.63
CA HIS A 153 7.04 -13.81 0.33
C HIS A 153 7.26 -14.82 -0.80
N VAL A 154 7.96 -14.41 -1.87
CA VAL A 154 8.25 -15.28 -3.01
C VAL A 154 9.21 -16.40 -2.62
N ARG A 155 10.29 -16.11 -1.90
CA ARG A 155 11.30 -17.11 -1.52
C ARG A 155 10.79 -18.12 -0.51
N GLU A 156 10.04 -17.63 0.50
CA GLU A 156 9.54 -18.47 1.58
C GLU A 156 8.20 -19.15 1.26
N GLY A 157 7.55 -18.78 0.16
CA GLY A 157 6.21 -19.25 -0.21
C GLY A 157 5.14 -18.91 0.84
N ARG A 158 5.34 -17.86 1.63
CA ARG A 158 4.44 -17.42 2.70
C ARG A 158 4.78 -16.03 3.20
N CYS A 159 3.85 -15.39 3.87
CA CYS A 159 4.14 -14.16 4.61
C CYS A 159 5.10 -14.43 5.78
N THR A 160 6.18 -13.66 5.85
CA THR A 160 7.18 -13.73 6.91
C THR A 160 6.92 -12.73 8.04
N VAL A 161 6.03 -11.76 7.83
CA VAL A 161 5.69 -10.74 8.83
C VAL A 161 4.69 -11.30 9.84
N PRO A 162 4.96 -11.21 11.15
CA PRO A 162 3.99 -11.60 12.17
C PRO A 162 2.75 -10.73 12.08
N ALA A 163 1.63 -11.31 11.68
CA ALA A 163 0.37 -10.57 11.51
C ALA A 163 -0.70 -11.12 12.46
N PRO A 164 -0.68 -10.76 13.75
CA PRO A 164 -1.65 -11.28 14.73
C PRO A 164 -3.10 -10.92 14.42
N TRP A 165 -3.31 -9.88 13.62
CA TRP A 165 -4.61 -9.40 13.18
C TRP A 165 -5.19 -10.16 11.97
N ARG A 166 -4.39 -10.87 11.18
CA ARG A 166 -4.86 -11.65 10.00
C ARG A 166 -5.93 -12.69 10.34
N ARG A 167 -5.87 -13.28 11.52
CA ARG A 167 -6.83 -14.31 11.95
C ARG A 167 -8.26 -13.77 12.10
N ARG A 168 -8.44 -12.44 12.19
CA ARG A 168 -9.76 -11.81 12.36
C ARG A 168 -10.47 -11.52 11.02
N HIS A 169 -9.77 -11.58 9.90
CA HIS A 169 -10.28 -11.21 8.58
C HIS A 169 -10.15 -12.33 7.53
N ALA A 170 -9.96 -13.58 7.95
CA ALA A 170 -10.22 -14.71 7.08
C ALA A 170 -11.73 -14.75 6.83
N ALA A 171 -12.20 -13.93 5.88
CA ALA A 171 -13.57 -14.00 5.41
C ALA A 171 -13.79 -15.38 4.81
N PRO A 172 -14.98 -16.00 5.03
CA PRO A 172 -15.32 -17.24 4.35
C PRO A 172 -15.20 -17.02 2.84
N ALA A 173 -14.56 -17.98 2.16
CA ALA A 173 -14.53 -17.98 0.71
C ALA A 173 -15.96 -17.80 0.21
N HIS A 174 -16.23 -16.71 -0.50
CA HIS A 174 -17.50 -16.56 -1.18
C HIS A 174 -17.55 -17.63 -2.27
N SER A 175 -18.28 -18.70 -2.00
CA SER A 175 -18.74 -19.63 -3.03
C SER A 175 -19.69 -18.86 -3.94
N HIS A 176 -19.32 -18.73 -5.19
CA HIS A 176 -20.23 -18.36 -6.27
C HIS A 176 -21.15 -19.49 -6.62
#